data_3d9e6321fdfa56bcfb7c72df0d1ccef7
#
_entry.id   3d9e6321fdfa56bcfb7c72df0d1ccef7
#
_cell.length_a   1.000
_cell.length_b   1.000
_cell.length_c   1.000
_cell.angle_alpha   90.00
_cell.angle_beta   90.00
_cell.angle_gamma   90.00
#
_symmetry.space_group_name_H-M   'P 1'
#
loop_
_entity.id
_entity.type
_entity.pdbx_description
1 polymer ?
#
loop_
_entity_poly.entity_id
_entity_poly.type
_entity_poly.pdbx_seq_one_letter_code
_entity_poly.pdbx_strand_id
1 'polypeptide(L)'
;MAIQLVPASDRSSAVNALIKHIFDGETTLAVLAEDSGQPSNRLLGRGPNHPIVGGEQCHPLIVATSGSTTEKPHLVCLTTEALLSSAQATSDALGGPGRWITTLPLSHIAGIQTVVRAAVSGHSPILAPPGHFNAKDFARTVREARESTLPSVPLYTSLVSPQLAACLDHAPEALTSLDSVLVGGGFVDPSLTERAERIGARVIRTYGMTETSGGCVYDGIPLDCATVKIGSDGIILIAGPMLMSGYFDEPTPLSYEDGQAWFKTSDLGETTEDGTLKITGRVDDIIKSGGVKVNLRAVEEAALSLGAGMVCALALPDPTWGQHVALLVERDDVPTLSQKEKCARELREAVRDYLGDAAAPRTVAFTRQIPLTSLGKVDRTLARQQINDLIRQGDAWRR
;
A
#
# COMPACT_ATOMS: atom_id res chain seq x y z
N MET A 1 -19.18 6.91 23.42
CA MET A 1 -18.56 7.70 22.33
C MET A 1 -19.40 7.50 21.07
N ALA A 2 -19.95 8.55 20.48
CA ALA A 2 -20.70 8.45 19.22
C ALA A 2 -19.70 8.42 18.06
N ILE A 3 -19.86 7.50 17.13
CA ILE A 3 -19.02 7.39 15.93
C ILE A 3 -19.83 7.91 14.75
N GLN A 4 -19.32 8.91 14.05
CA GLN A 4 -19.87 9.37 12.80
C GLN A 4 -19.37 8.45 11.68
N LEU A 5 -20.28 7.74 11.01
CA LEU A 5 -19.99 6.91 9.85
C LEU A 5 -20.24 7.70 8.58
N VAL A 6 -19.26 7.76 7.67
CA VAL A 6 -19.39 8.45 6.38
C VAL A 6 -18.96 7.50 5.26
N PRO A 7 -19.83 7.26 4.25
CA PRO A 7 -19.43 6.45 3.10
C PRO A 7 -18.37 7.17 2.25
N ALA A 8 -17.33 6.45 1.87
CA ALA A 8 -16.26 7.01 1.02
C ALA A 8 -16.74 7.35 -0.40
N SER A 9 -17.84 6.76 -0.85
CA SER A 9 -18.49 7.05 -2.13
C SER A 9 -19.11 8.45 -2.17
N ASP A 10 -19.65 8.94 -1.05
CA ASP A 10 -20.01 10.34 -0.90
C ASP A 10 -18.78 11.19 -0.59
N ARG A 11 -17.96 11.40 -1.63
CA ARG A 11 -16.66 12.06 -1.51
C ARG A 11 -16.75 13.47 -0.91
N SER A 12 -17.80 14.22 -1.23
CA SER A 12 -17.99 15.57 -0.72
C SER A 12 -18.27 15.55 0.79
N SER A 13 -19.17 14.69 1.25
CA SER A 13 -19.45 14.51 2.69
C SER A 13 -18.23 13.96 3.42
N ALA A 14 -17.48 13.02 2.82
CA ALA A 14 -16.27 12.45 3.40
C ALA A 14 -15.17 13.52 3.56
N VAL A 15 -14.92 14.34 2.56
CA VAL A 15 -13.97 15.46 2.63
C VAL A 15 -14.37 16.47 3.70
N ASN A 16 -15.64 16.89 3.73
CA ASN A 16 -16.11 17.84 4.73
C ASN A 16 -16.00 17.28 6.15
N ALA A 17 -16.35 15.99 6.34
CA ALA A 17 -16.22 15.33 7.64
C ALA A 17 -14.77 15.22 8.09
N LEU A 18 -13.85 14.86 7.17
CA LEU A 18 -12.41 14.80 7.44
C LEU A 18 -11.83 16.18 7.81
N ILE A 19 -12.15 17.21 7.04
CA ILE A 19 -11.69 18.59 7.34
C ILE A 19 -12.22 19.04 8.70
N LYS A 20 -13.52 18.80 8.98
CA LYS A 20 -14.10 19.11 10.28
C LYS A 20 -13.39 18.36 11.40
N HIS A 21 -13.17 17.05 11.24
CA HIS A 21 -12.48 16.23 12.23
C HIS A 21 -11.07 16.76 12.54
N ILE A 22 -10.31 17.21 11.52
CA ILE A 22 -8.94 17.74 11.67
C ILE A 22 -8.93 19.05 12.45
N PHE A 23 -9.92 19.94 12.25
CA PHE A 23 -9.91 21.26 12.89
C PHE A 23 -10.67 21.31 14.22
N ASP A 24 -11.75 20.53 14.37
CA ASP A 24 -12.59 20.57 15.58
C ASP A 24 -12.21 19.46 16.59
N GLY A 25 -11.83 18.27 16.12
CA GLY A 25 -11.37 17.15 16.97
C GLY A 25 -12.41 16.54 17.91
N GLU A 26 -13.68 16.98 17.83
CA GLU A 26 -14.71 16.67 18.83
C GLU A 26 -15.50 15.39 18.55
N THR A 27 -15.33 14.79 17.37
CA THR A 27 -16.15 13.66 16.93
C THR A 27 -15.29 12.51 16.44
N THR A 28 -15.50 11.30 16.94
CA THR A 28 -14.91 10.11 16.34
C THR A 28 -15.49 9.90 14.95
N LEU A 29 -14.63 9.76 13.95
CA LEU A 29 -14.99 9.65 12.55
C LEU A 29 -14.54 8.29 12.00
N ALA A 30 -15.35 7.66 11.16
CA ALA A 30 -14.95 6.53 10.33
C ALA A 30 -15.42 6.76 8.89
N VAL A 31 -14.50 6.70 7.93
CA VAL A 31 -14.79 6.74 6.49
C VAL A 31 -14.73 5.32 5.95
N LEU A 32 -15.84 4.81 5.45
CA LEU A 32 -16.03 3.40 5.12
C LEU A 32 -16.14 3.18 3.60
N ALA A 33 -15.54 2.10 3.11
CA ALA A 33 -15.79 1.61 1.76
C ALA A 33 -17.20 0.98 1.66
N GLU A 34 -17.86 1.12 0.52
CA GLU A 34 -19.25 0.63 0.32
C GLU A 34 -19.37 -0.89 0.48
N ASP A 35 -18.39 -1.65 0.00
CA ASP A 35 -18.41 -3.11 0.01
C ASP A 35 -18.02 -3.74 1.36
N SER A 36 -17.71 -2.92 2.36
CA SER A 36 -17.22 -3.36 3.66
C SER A 36 -18.34 -3.46 4.71
N GLY A 37 -19.39 -4.23 4.45
CA GLY A 37 -20.47 -4.46 5.43
C GLY A 37 -20.01 -4.91 6.82
N GLN A 38 -18.82 -5.50 6.93
CA GLN A 38 -18.24 -5.96 8.20
C GLN A 38 -17.69 -4.84 9.11
N PRO A 39 -16.94 -3.83 8.64
CA PRO A 39 -16.45 -2.77 9.52
C PRO A 39 -17.57 -1.96 10.15
N SER A 40 -18.65 -1.67 9.42
CA SER A 40 -19.81 -0.92 9.94
C SER A 40 -20.42 -1.61 11.14
N ASN A 41 -20.63 -2.93 11.08
CA ASN A 41 -21.22 -3.72 12.16
C ASN A 41 -20.31 -3.82 13.39
N ARG A 42 -18.99 -3.73 13.23
CA ARG A 42 -18.02 -3.72 14.34
C ARG A 42 -18.03 -2.39 15.09
N LEU A 43 -18.33 -1.29 14.40
CA LEU A 43 -18.35 0.07 14.95
C LEU A 43 -19.70 0.43 15.61
N LEU A 44 -20.80 -0.17 15.15
CA LEU A 44 -22.13 0.16 15.67
C LEU A 44 -22.35 -0.34 17.11
N GLY A 45 -22.63 0.59 18.02
CA GLY A 45 -23.02 0.28 19.41
C GLY A 45 -21.88 -0.17 20.33
N ARG A 46 -20.63 -0.01 19.93
CA ARG A 46 -19.46 -0.39 20.75
C ARG A 46 -18.54 0.81 20.98
N GLY A 47 -18.01 0.93 22.18
CA GLY A 47 -16.81 1.71 22.45
C GLY A 47 -15.56 0.87 22.14
N PRO A 48 -14.36 1.48 22.16
CA PRO A 48 -13.11 0.74 21.98
C PRO A 48 -12.98 -0.34 23.08
N ASN A 49 -12.68 -1.58 22.69
CA ASN A 49 -12.52 -2.71 23.63
C ASN A 49 -11.17 -2.68 24.35
N HIS A 50 -10.24 -1.87 23.88
CA HIS A 50 -8.88 -1.73 24.41
C HIS A 50 -8.57 -0.25 24.67
N PRO A 51 -7.67 0.06 25.61
CA PRO A 51 -7.25 1.43 25.87
C PRO A 51 -6.66 2.04 24.59
N ILE A 52 -7.23 3.15 24.15
CA ILE A 52 -6.65 4.00 23.10
C ILE A 52 -5.72 4.97 23.82
N VAL A 53 -4.51 5.13 23.31
CA VAL A 53 -3.58 6.14 23.83
C VAL A 53 -4.21 7.52 23.65
N GLY A 54 -4.38 8.26 24.75
CA GLY A 54 -5.12 9.56 24.76
C GLY A 54 -6.36 9.57 25.68
N GLY A 55 -6.82 8.40 26.15
CA GLY A 55 -7.91 8.30 27.14
C GLY A 55 -9.31 8.58 26.59
N GLU A 56 -10.28 8.80 27.49
CA GLU A 56 -11.70 8.98 27.15
C GLU A 56 -12.04 10.25 26.33
N GLN A 57 -11.12 11.22 26.28
CA GLN A 57 -11.28 12.48 25.52
C GLN A 57 -10.71 12.40 24.10
N CYS A 58 -10.12 11.28 23.69
CA CYS A 58 -9.62 11.11 22.36
C CYS A 58 -10.74 10.71 21.39
N HIS A 59 -10.94 11.50 20.34
CA HIS A 59 -11.90 11.23 19.27
C HIS A 59 -11.12 10.87 17.98
N PRO A 60 -10.70 9.60 17.79
CA PRO A 60 -9.85 9.23 16.67
C PRO A 60 -10.62 9.19 15.35
N LEU A 61 -9.87 9.33 14.25
CA LEU A 61 -10.27 8.83 12.95
C LEU A 61 -10.05 7.32 12.92
N ILE A 62 -11.08 6.55 12.59
CA ILE A 62 -10.98 5.10 12.46
C ILE A 62 -10.88 4.74 10.98
N VAL A 63 -9.81 4.03 10.63
CA VAL A 63 -9.51 3.61 9.24
C VAL A 63 -9.33 2.10 9.20
N ALA A 64 -10.06 1.43 8.31
CA ALA A 64 -9.88 0.01 8.07
C ALA A 64 -8.63 -0.25 7.23
N THR A 65 -7.81 -1.24 7.61
CA THR A 65 -6.69 -1.69 6.76
C THR A 65 -7.22 -2.48 5.57
N SER A 66 -6.44 -2.53 4.49
CA SER A 66 -6.82 -3.26 3.27
C SER A 66 -6.77 -4.80 3.39
N GLY A 67 -6.38 -5.34 4.56
CA GLY A 67 -6.36 -6.76 4.92
C GLY A 67 -5.85 -7.68 3.80
N SER A 68 -4.53 -7.90 3.71
CA SER A 68 -3.97 -8.79 2.68
C SER A 68 -3.78 -10.23 3.13
N THR A 69 -3.83 -10.50 4.44
CA THR A 69 -3.43 -11.80 5.03
C THR A 69 -4.41 -12.36 6.05
N THR A 70 -5.30 -11.54 6.60
CA THR A 70 -6.30 -11.96 7.60
C THR A 70 -7.71 -11.80 7.06
N GLU A 71 -8.61 -12.67 7.48
CA GLU A 71 -10.04 -12.64 7.10
C GLU A 71 -10.76 -11.35 7.55
N LYS A 72 -10.15 -10.56 8.45
CA LYS A 72 -10.72 -9.32 8.97
C LYS A 72 -9.73 -8.16 8.88
N PRO A 73 -10.14 -7.00 8.30
CA PRO A 73 -9.32 -5.80 8.34
C PRO A 73 -9.18 -5.28 9.77
N HIS A 74 -8.00 -4.78 10.14
CA HIS A 74 -7.79 -4.06 11.38
C HIS A 74 -8.48 -2.70 11.33
N LEU A 75 -9.07 -2.27 12.44
CA LEU A 75 -9.65 -0.92 12.60
C LEU A 75 -8.66 -0.05 13.37
N VAL A 76 -7.91 0.76 12.65
CA VAL A 76 -6.83 1.59 13.16
C VAL A 76 -7.37 2.91 13.67
N CYS A 77 -7.06 3.28 14.90
CA CYS A 77 -7.42 4.55 15.52
C CYS A 77 -6.28 5.56 15.37
N LEU A 78 -6.53 6.64 14.64
CA LEU A 78 -5.57 7.71 14.38
C LEU A 78 -6.03 9.00 15.07
N THR A 79 -5.17 9.59 15.88
CA THR A 79 -5.44 10.91 16.45
C THR A 79 -5.25 12.01 15.42
N THR A 80 -5.91 13.14 15.62
CA THR A 80 -5.67 14.33 14.80
C THR A 80 -4.21 14.74 14.81
N GLU A 81 -3.54 14.65 15.97
CA GLU A 81 -2.13 14.97 16.12
C GLU A 81 -1.26 14.05 15.23
N ALA A 82 -1.53 12.74 15.20
CA ALA A 82 -0.80 11.80 14.35
C ALA A 82 -0.96 12.11 12.87
N LEU A 83 -2.18 12.43 12.44
CA LEU A 83 -2.45 12.83 11.05
C LEU A 83 -1.74 14.12 10.66
N LEU A 84 -1.77 15.14 11.54
CA LEU A 84 -1.11 16.42 11.33
C LEU A 84 0.41 16.28 11.31
N SER A 85 0.98 15.48 12.22
CA SER A 85 2.43 15.21 12.24
C SER A 85 2.92 14.59 10.93
N SER A 86 2.19 13.58 10.42
CA SER A 86 2.50 12.98 9.11
C SER A 86 2.36 13.98 7.95
N ALA A 87 1.32 14.82 7.99
CA ALA A 87 1.08 15.81 6.94
C ALA A 87 2.16 16.89 6.90
N GLN A 88 2.57 17.39 8.08
CA GLN A 88 3.64 18.39 8.21
C GLN A 88 4.97 17.84 7.71
N ALA A 89 5.38 16.66 8.20
CA ALA A 89 6.64 16.03 7.78
C ALA A 89 6.68 15.75 6.26
N THR A 90 5.53 15.41 5.67
CA THR A 90 5.41 15.30 4.20
C THR A 90 5.63 16.66 3.52
N SER A 91 5.00 17.73 4.03
CA SER A 91 5.16 19.08 3.48
C SER A 91 6.63 19.51 3.49
N ASP A 92 7.33 19.28 4.61
CA ASP A 92 8.74 19.63 4.76
C ASP A 92 9.63 18.84 3.79
N ALA A 93 9.40 17.55 3.64
CA ALA A 93 10.13 16.68 2.71
C ALA A 93 9.90 17.03 1.23
N LEU A 94 8.74 17.60 0.90
CA LEU A 94 8.42 18.03 -0.47
C LEU A 94 8.89 19.45 -0.80
N GLY A 95 9.34 20.21 0.20
CA GLY A 95 9.81 21.59 0.04
C GLY A 95 8.74 22.64 0.30
N GLY A 96 7.63 22.28 0.95
CA GLY A 96 6.62 23.21 1.44
C GLY A 96 5.17 22.81 1.17
N PRO A 97 4.23 23.59 1.71
CA PRO A 97 2.80 23.37 1.52
C PRO A 97 2.39 23.57 0.05
N GLY A 98 1.41 22.79 -0.40
CA GLY A 98 0.93 22.85 -1.78
C GLY A 98 -0.50 22.35 -1.92
N ARG A 99 -1.02 22.41 -3.15
CA ARG A 99 -2.33 21.84 -3.50
C ARG A 99 -2.20 20.34 -3.76
N TRP A 100 -3.22 19.59 -3.40
CA TRP A 100 -3.22 18.14 -3.54
C TRP A 100 -4.36 17.67 -4.43
N ILE A 101 -4.01 16.82 -5.41
CA ILE A 101 -4.98 16.07 -6.21
C ILE A 101 -5.20 14.71 -5.54
N THR A 102 -6.46 14.43 -5.20
CA THR A 102 -6.90 13.20 -4.54
C THR A 102 -7.41 12.21 -5.58
N THR A 103 -6.61 11.19 -5.87
CA THR A 103 -6.94 10.10 -6.80
C THR A 103 -7.34 8.82 -6.09
N LEU A 104 -6.84 8.64 -4.87
CA LEU A 104 -7.02 7.42 -4.09
C LEU A 104 -8.33 7.45 -3.28
N PRO A 105 -8.92 6.28 -2.98
CA PRO A 105 -10.15 6.20 -2.21
C PRO A 105 -10.00 6.78 -0.79
N LEU A 106 -11.01 7.52 -0.35
CA LEU A 106 -11.04 8.14 0.99
C LEU A 106 -11.31 7.14 2.13
N SER A 107 -11.59 5.88 1.80
CA SER A 107 -11.62 4.78 2.78
C SER A 107 -10.24 4.27 3.20
N HIS A 108 -9.17 4.79 2.59
CA HIS A 108 -7.79 4.39 2.85
C HIS A 108 -6.94 5.58 3.25
N ILE A 109 -5.97 5.32 4.13
CA ILE A 109 -5.11 6.38 4.68
C ILE A 109 -4.39 7.21 3.60
N ALA A 110 -4.01 6.59 2.49
CA ALA A 110 -3.33 7.29 1.39
C ALA A 110 -4.23 8.34 0.71
N GLY A 111 -5.53 8.08 0.55
CA GLY A 111 -6.50 9.05 0.06
C GLY A 111 -6.84 10.10 1.13
N ILE A 112 -7.05 9.67 2.36
CA ILE A 112 -7.33 10.55 3.51
C ILE A 112 -6.20 11.59 3.66
N GLN A 113 -4.94 11.15 3.62
CA GLN A 113 -3.79 12.03 3.80
C GLN A 113 -3.67 13.11 2.71
N THR A 114 -4.16 12.88 1.49
CA THR A 114 -4.19 13.95 0.49
C THR A 114 -5.16 15.07 0.87
N VAL A 115 -6.28 14.73 1.55
CA VAL A 115 -7.24 15.70 2.08
C VAL A 115 -6.65 16.45 3.27
N VAL A 116 -6.02 15.73 4.22
CA VAL A 116 -5.38 16.32 5.40
C VAL A 116 -4.29 17.31 4.98
N ARG A 117 -3.40 16.90 4.08
CA ARG A 117 -2.30 17.73 3.56
C ARG A 117 -2.82 18.96 2.82
N ALA A 118 -3.87 18.84 2.03
CA ALA A 118 -4.52 19.98 1.39
C ALA A 118 -5.06 20.97 2.44
N ALA A 119 -5.81 20.48 3.43
CA ALA A 119 -6.41 21.29 4.49
C ALA A 119 -5.35 22.03 5.32
N VAL A 120 -4.29 21.34 5.74
CA VAL A 120 -3.17 21.93 6.50
C VAL A 120 -2.43 22.98 5.67
N SER A 121 -2.35 22.79 4.35
CA SER A 121 -1.76 23.78 3.42
C SER A 121 -2.69 24.99 3.13
N GLY A 122 -3.88 25.04 3.75
CA GLY A 122 -4.85 26.11 3.53
C GLY A 122 -5.60 26.01 2.19
N HIS A 123 -5.62 24.84 1.56
CA HIS A 123 -6.26 24.60 0.27
C HIS A 123 -7.36 23.53 0.37
N SER A 124 -8.37 23.67 -0.48
CA SER A 124 -9.32 22.56 -0.69
C SER A 124 -8.66 21.47 -1.54
N PRO A 125 -8.89 20.18 -1.24
CA PRO A 125 -8.39 19.09 -2.07
C PRO A 125 -9.06 19.13 -3.45
N ILE A 126 -8.30 18.76 -4.48
CA ILE A 126 -8.79 18.64 -5.86
C ILE A 126 -9.16 17.16 -6.07
N LEU A 127 -10.44 16.87 -6.23
CA LEU A 127 -10.90 15.49 -6.39
C LEU A 127 -10.82 15.07 -7.86
N ALA A 128 -10.02 14.06 -8.17
CA ALA A 128 -10.07 13.40 -9.49
C ALA A 128 -11.45 12.74 -9.70
N PRO A 129 -11.89 12.47 -10.93
CA PRO A 129 -13.17 11.81 -11.20
C PRO A 129 -13.33 10.51 -10.39
N PRO A 130 -14.56 10.18 -9.95
CA PRO A 130 -14.83 8.95 -9.22
C PRO A 130 -14.74 7.71 -10.15
N GLY A 131 -14.60 6.53 -9.54
CA GLY A 131 -14.56 5.25 -10.26
C GLY A 131 -13.15 4.73 -10.49
N HIS A 132 -12.99 3.86 -11.48
CA HIS A 132 -11.68 3.32 -11.83
C HIS A 132 -10.75 4.42 -12.34
N PHE A 133 -9.50 4.37 -11.92
CA PHE A 133 -8.48 5.33 -12.35
C PHE A 133 -8.31 5.28 -13.88
N ASN A 134 -8.34 6.46 -14.50
CA ASN A 134 -8.07 6.63 -15.92
C ASN A 134 -7.00 7.71 -16.11
N ALA A 135 -5.89 7.39 -16.77
CA ALA A 135 -4.76 8.30 -16.94
C ALA A 135 -5.12 9.58 -17.73
N LYS A 136 -6.01 9.49 -18.72
CA LYS A 136 -6.45 10.65 -19.52
C LYS A 136 -7.34 11.60 -18.70
N ASP A 137 -8.24 11.04 -17.89
CA ASP A 137 -9.08 11.83 -16.99
C ASP A 137 -8.24 12.49 -15.90
N PHE A 138 -7.25 11.77 -15.39
CA PHE A 138 -6.25 12.31 -14.46
C PHE A 138 -5.46 13.46 -15.10
N ALA A 139 -4.97 13.30 -16.34
CA ALA A 139 -4.25 14.37 -17.06
C ALA A 139 -5.11 15.62 -17.25
N ARG A 140 -6.41 15.47 -17.53
CA ARG A 140 -7.35 16.60 -17.56
C ARG A 140 -7.42 17.28 -16.20
N THR A 141 -7.58 16.54 -15.12
CA THR A 141 -7.63 17.08 -13.76
C THR A 141 -6.33 17.83 -13.40
N VAL A 142 -5.16 17.27 -13.74
CA VAL A 142 -3.85 17.94 -13.51
C VAL A 142 -3.76 19.25 -14.27
N ARG A 143 -4.14 19.27 -15.53
CA ARG A 143 -4.14 20.50 -16.36
C ARG A 143 -5.03 21.58 -15.78
N GLU A 144 -6.29 21.26 -15.47
CA GLU A 144 -7.25 22.19 -14.86
C GLU A 144 -6.76 22.68 -13.49
N ALA A 145 -6.17 21.79 -12.71
CA ALA A 145 -5.56 22.14 -11.43
C ALA A 145 -4.39 23.11 -11.62
N ARG A 146 -3.52 22.87 -12.59
CA ARG A 146 -2.36 23.74 -12.87
C ARG A 146 -2.80 25.11 -13.37
N GLU A 147 -3.80 25.18 -14.25
CA GLU A 147 -4.37 26.44 -14.75
C GLU A 147 -5.00 27.30 -13.63
N SER A 148 -5.58 26.64 -12.61
CA SER A 148 -6.22 27.30 -11.46
C SER A 148 -5.29 27.51 -10.26
N THR A 149 -4.01 27.14 -10.37
CA THR A 149 -3.00 27.23 -9.29
C THR A 149 -1.95 28.26 -9.65
N LEU A 150 -1.63 29.16 -8.72
CA LEU A 150 -0.53 30.12 -8.90
C LEU A 150 0.79 29.37 -9.14
N PRO A 151 1.66 29.86 -10.04
CA PRO A 151 2.94 29.20 -10.34
C PRO A 151 3.85 28.97 -9.12
N SER A 152 3.71 29.79 -8.08
CA SER A 152 4.46 29.67 -6.83
C SER A 152 3.91 28.63 -5.86
N VAL A 153 2.73 28.06 -6.13
CA VAL A 153 2.10 27.05 -5.27
C VAL A 153 2.34 25.67 -5.89
N PRO A 154 3.04 24.77 -5.18
CA PRO A 154 3.28 23.42 -5.67
C PRO A 154 1.98 22.61 -5.83
N LEU A 155 1.98 21.68 -6.77
CA LEU A 155 0.89 20.76 -7.03
C LEU A 155 1.37 19.31 -6.86
N TYR A 156 0.75 18.60 -5.94
CA TYR A 156 1.12 17.25 -5.52
C TYR A 156 0.01 16.25 -5.74
N THR A 157 0.38 14.97 -5.83
CA THR A 157 -0.56 13.85 -5.80
C THR A 157 0.06 12.62 -5.15
N SER A 158 -0.80 11.64 -4.83
CA SER A 158 -0.38 10.30 -4.43
C SER A 158 -0.98 9.27 -5.38
N LEU A 159 -0.16 8.36 -5.87
CA LEU A 159 -0.54 7.28 -6.78
C LEU A 159 -0.09 5.92 -6.20
N VAL A 160 -0.68 4.84 -6.72
CA VAL A 160 -0.14 3.49 -6.59
C VAL A 160 0.61 3.10 -7.86
N SER A 161 1.48 2.06 -7.79
CA SER A 161 2.33 1.64 -8.93
C SER A 161 1.57 1.42 -10.24
N PRO A 162 0.38 0.76 -10.27
CA PRO A 162 -0.39 0.62 -11.51
C PRO A 162 -0.88 1.94 -12.10
N GLN A 163 -1.22 2.92 -11.24
CA GLN A 163 -1.63 4.25 -11.69
C GLN A 163 -0.45 5.03 -12.29
N LEU A 164 0.74 4.92 -11.65
CA LEU A 164 1.96 5.50 -12.21
C LEU A 164 2.28 4.89 -13.58
N ALA A 165 2.23 3.55 -13.70
CA ALA A 165 2.46 2.86 -14.97
C ALA A 165 1.48 3.35 -16.04
N ALA A 166 0.17 3.41 -15.74
CA ALA A 166 -0.84 3.91 -16.66
C ALA A 166 -0.59 5.37 -17.09
N CYS A 167 -0.12 6.23 -16.19
CA CYS A 167 0.27 7.60 -16.55
C CYS A 167 1.49 7.63 -17.46
N LEU A 168 2.53 6.84 -17.17
CA LEU A 168 3.73 6.75 -18.00
C LEU A 168 3.43 6.26 -19.43
N ASP A 169 2.42 5.38 -19.58
CA ASP A 169 2.03 4.82 -20.87
C ASP A 169 1.08 5.72 -21.67
N HIS A 170 0.20 6.48 -20.99
CA HIS A 170 -0.93 7.12 -21.66
C HIS A 170 -1.06 8.63 -21.43
N ALA A 171 -0.35 9.18 -20.43
CA ALA A 171 -0.45 10.61 -20.06
C ALA A 171 0.82 11.08 -19.32
N PRO A 172 2.04 10.89 -19.90
CA PRO A 172 3.28 11.26 -19.22
C PRO A 172 3.38 12.76 -18.89
N GLU A 173 2.73 13.62 -19.68
CA GLU A 173 2.66 15.06 -19.46
C GLU A 173 1.97 15.44 -18.15
N ALA A 174 1.07 14.60 -17.65
CA ALA A 174 0.44 14.84 -16.35
C ALA A 174 1.46 14.73 -15.21
N LEU A 175 2.38 13.77 -15.30
CA LEU A 175 3.41 13.56 -14.28
C LEU A 175 4.41 14.72 -14.26
N THR A 176 4.83 15.23 -15.42
CA THR A 176 5.77 16.36 -15.52
C THR A 176 5.16 17.71 -15.16
N SER A 177 3.83 17.81 -15.15
CA SER A 177 3.09 19.00 -14.72
C SER A 177 2.91 19.09 -13.20
N LEU A 178 3.28 18.05 -12.46
CA LEU A 178 3.24 17.99 -11.00
C LEU A 178 4.62 18.30 -10.42
N ASP A 179 4.64 19.00 -9.27
CA ASP A 179 5.90 19.29 -8.58
C ASP A 179 6.45 18.06 -7.86
N SER A 180 5.57 17.15 -7.41
CA SER A 180 5.97 15.82 -6.93
C SER A 180 4.80 14.84 -6.96
N VAL A 181 5.13 13.57 -7.18
CA VAL A 181 4.22 12.42 -7.15
C VAL A 181 4.70 11.44 -6.10
N LEU A 182 3.91 11.23 -5.03
CA LEU A 182 4.19 10.19 -4.06
C LEU A 182 3.66 8.85 -4.58
N VAL A 183 4.48 7.82 -4.55
CA VAL A 183 4.07 6.47 -4.99
C VAL A 183 4.34 5.46 -3.89
N GLY A 184 3.31 4.73 -3.50
CA GLY A 184 3.42 3.76 -2.42
C GLY A 184 2.28 2.77 -2.36
N GLY A 185 2.06 2.25 -1.16
CA GLY A 185 0.99 1.28 -0.93
C GLY A 185 1.35 -0.16 -1.32
N GLY A 186 2.51 -0.41 -1.92
CA GLY A 186 3.01 -1.72 -2.34
C GLY A 186 4.40 -1.60 -2.93
N PHE A 187 4.83 -2.65 -3.60
CA PHE A 187 6.09 -2.62 -4.35
C PHE A 187 6.03 -1.61 -5.50
N VAL A 188 7.05 -0.80 -5.61
CA VAL A 188 7.27 0.10 -6.75
C VAL A 188 8.42 -0.47 -7.56
N ASP A 189 8.12 -0.94 -8.77
CA ASP A 189 9.14 -1.44 -9.69
C ASP A 189 10.14 -0.31 -10.00
N PRO A 190 11.45 -0.51 -9.79
CA PRO A 190 12.46 0.49 -10.10
C PRO A 190 12.40 1.02 -11.53
N SER A 191 12.00 0.18 -12.49
CA SER A 191 11.85 0.59 -13.89
C SER A 191 10.81 1.70 -14.09
N LEU A 192 9.77 1.76 -13.24
CA LEU A 192 8.77 2.83 -13.30
C LEU A 192 9.36 4.18 -12.83
N THR A 193 10.17 4.16 -11.78
CA THR A 193 10.85 5.39 -11.30
C THR A 193 11.89 5.86 -12.30
N GLU A 194 12.67 4.97 -12.89
CA GLU A 194 13.63 5.29 -13.96
C GLU A 194 12.94 5.88 -15.21
N ARG A 195 11.77 5.33 -15.57
CA ARG A 195 10.96 5.89 -16.68
C ARG A 195 10.44 7.27 -16.36
N ALA A 196 9.99 7.52 -15.12
CA ALA A 196 9.53 8.82 -14.67
C ALA A 196 10.68 9.86 -14.68
N GLU A 197 11.86 9.50 -14.18
CA GLU A 197 13.05 10.35 -14.20
C GLU A 197 13.43 10.73 -15.62
N ARG A 198 13.42 9.79 -16.57
CA ARG A 198 13.76 10.04 -17.98
C ARG A 198 12.87 11.09 -18.65
N ILE A 199 11.63 11.25 -18.20
CA ILE A 199 10.71 12.29 -18.69
C ILE A 199 10.75 13.56 -17.84
N GLY A 200 11.56 13.60 -16.78
CA GLY A 200 11.67 14.76 -15.87
C GLY A 200 10.58 14.83 -14.81
N ALA A 201 9.84 13.76 -14.54
CA ALA A 201 8.84 13.72 -13.47
C ALA A 201 9.50 13.39 -12.12
N ARG A 202 9.19 14.16 -11.08
CA ARG A 202 9.67 13.91 -9.71
C ARG A 202 8.76 12.91 -9.02
N VAL A 203 9.13 11.64 -9.02
CA VAL A 203 8.45 10.56 -8.32
C VAL A 203 9.23 10.19 -7.07
N ILE A 204 8.53 10.11 -5.93
CA ILE A 204 9.09 9.77 -4.62
C ILE A 204 8.42 8.48 -4.13
N ARG A 205 9.21 7.43 -3.88
CA ARG A 205 8.72 6.18 -3.32
C ARG A 205 8.44 6.35 -1.83
N THR A 206 7.27 5.91 -1.38
CA THR A 206 6.88 6.04 0.02
C THR A 206 6.65 4.68 0.66
N TYR A 207 7.18 4.50 1.87
CA TYR A 207 6.86 3.38 2.74
C TYR A 207 6.12 3.88 3.98
N GLY A 208 5.10 3.15 4.35
CA GLY A 208 4.24 3.40 5.49
C GLY A 208 2.92 2.65 5.34
N MET A 209 2.08 2.77 6.33
CA MET A 209 0.84 2.02 6.44
C MET A 209 -0.23 2.83 7.19
N THR A 210 -1.40 2.26 7.40
CA THR A 210 -2.47 2.95 8.14
C THR A 210 -2.00 3.29 9.56
N GLU A 211 -1.27 2.38 10.18
CA GLU A 211 -0.74 2.47 11.55
C GLU A 211 0.30 3.59 11.73
N THR A 212 0.87 4.10 10.63
CA THR A 212 1.82 5.23 10.61
C THR A 212 1.21 6.50 10.02
N SER A 213 -0.12 6.62 10.00
CA SER A 213 -0.84 7.73 9.35
C SER A 213 -0.42 7.96 7.88
N GLY A 214 -0.05 6.89 7.18
CA GLY A 214 0.44 6.93 5.80
C GLY A 214 1.95 6.79 5.69
N GLY A 215 2.53 7.31 4.58
CA GLY A 215 3.97 7.23 4.33
C GLY A 215 4.80 7.98 5.37
N CYS A 216 5.79 7.31 5.94
CA CYS A 216 6.70 7.87 6.95
C CYS A 216 8.20 7.69 6.58
N VAL A 217 8.49 6.98 5.49
CA VAL A 217 9.84 6.86 4.91
C VAL A 217 9.75 7.16 3.42
N TYR A 218 10.53 8.10 2.92
CA TYR A 218 10.55 8.53 1.52
C TYR A 218 11.91 8.20 0.89
N ASP A 219 11.91 7.45 -0.21
CA ASP A 219 13.10 6.94 -0.89
C ASP A 219 14.12 6.30 0.05
N GLY A 220 13.62 5.58 1.07
CA GLY A 220 14.43 4.91 2.09
C GLY A 220 14.84 5.81 3.27
N ILE A 221 14.54 7.11 3.24
CA ILE A 221 14.88 8.06 4.30
C ILE A 221 13.66 8.29 5.21
N PRO A 222 13.74 8.02 6.52
CA PRO A 222 12.68 8.35 7.46
C PRO A 222 12.39 9.86 7.46
N LEU A 223 11.11 10.24 7.49
CA LEU A 223 10.70 11.63 7.68
C LEU A 223 11.02 12.09 9.11
N ASP A 224 11.13 13.39 9.34
CA ASP A 224 11.46 13.97 10.65
C ASP A 224 10.51 13.54 11.79
N CYS A 225 9.28 13.15 11.46
CA CYS A 225 8.32 12.59 12.42
C CYS A 225 8.53 11.10 12.71
N ALA A 226 9.46 10.40 12.03
CA ALA A 226 9.62 8.96 12.12
C ALA A 226 11.03 8.55 12.56
N THR A 227 11.10 7.65 13.52
CA THR A 227 12.33 6.92 13.86
C THR A 227 12.14 5.47 13.46
N VAL A 228 13.11 4.92 12.73
CA VAL A 228 13.08 3.53 12.23
C VAL A 228 14.27 2.76 12.78
N LYS A 229 14.04 1.55 13.26
CA LYS A 229 15.11 0.59 13.60
C LYS A 229 14.77 -0.80 13.09
N ILE A 230 15.79 -1.61 12.88
CA ILE A 230 15.64 -3.02 12.51
C ILE A 230 15.88 -3.88 13.73
N GLY A 231 14.90 -4.71 14.10
CA GLY A 231 15.02 -5.68 15.17
C GLY A 231 16.02 -6.79 14.83
N SER A 232 16.48 -7.52 15.84
CA SER A 232 17.39 -8.67 15.65
C SER A 232 16.77 -9.80 14.81
N ASP A 233 15.46 -9.79 14.66
CA ASP A 233 14.68 -10.69 13.81
C ASP A 233 14.46 -10.16 12.38
N GLY A 234 15.08 -9.02 12.05
CA GLY A 234 14.94 -8.35 10.75
C GLY A 234 13.65 -7.55 10.58
N ILE A 235 12.80 -7.50 11.60
CA ILE A 235 11.51 -6.80 11.52
C ILE A 235 11.75 -5.29 11.70
N ILE A 236 11.04 -4.50 10.88
CA ILE A 236 11.06 -3.05 10.97
C ILE A 236 10.22 -2.61 12.17
N LEU A 237 10.81 -1.78 13.02
CA LEU A 237 10.14 -1.09 14.12
C LEU A 237 10.11 0.40 13.82
N ILE A 238 8.95 1.02 14.06
CA ILE A 238 8.72 2.44 13.77
C ILE A 238 8.23 3.13 15.04
N ALA A 239 8.78 4.30 15.31
CA ALA A 239 8.34 5.17 16.39
C ALA A 239 8.14 6.60 15.89
N GLY A 240 7.31 7.36 16.57
CA GLY A 240 7.08 8.78 16.31
C GLY A 240 5.65 9.22 16.55
N PRO A 241 5.40 10.54 16.52
CA PRO A 241 4.09 11.12 16.80
C PRO A 241 3.02 10.78 15.75
N MET A 242 3.40 10.31 14.55
CA MET A 242 2.49 9.90 13.49
C MET A 242 1.90 8.49 13.72
N LEU A 243 2.31 7.77 14.78
CA LEU A 243 1.80 6.42 15.06
C LEU A 243 0.32 6.45 15.47
N MET A 244 -0.37 5.35 15.15
CA MET A 244 -1.71 5.09 15.65
C MET A 244 -1.77 5.11 17.19
N SER A 245 -2.93 5.45 17.74
CA SER A 245 -3.20 5.33 19.17
C SER A 245 -3.57 3.89 19.57
N GLY A 246 -3.90 3.04 18.62
CA GLY A 246 -4.21 1.63 18.83
C GLY A 246 -5.17 1.08 17.79
N TYR A 247 -5.52 -0.20 17.96
CA TYR A 247 -6.62 -0.82 17.25
C TYR A 247 -7.93 -0.66 18.03
N PHE A 248 -9.06 -0.52 17.32
CA PHE A 248 -10.36 -0.27 17.93
C PHE A 248 -10.87 -1.45 18.77
N ASP A 249 -10.74 -2.67 18.30
CA ASP A 249 -11.38 -3.85 18.87
C ASP A 249 -10.42 -5.05 19.09
N GLU A 250 -9.11 -4.81 19.04
CA GLU A 250 -8.08 -5.81 19.24
C GLU A 250 -6.83 -5.25 19.93
N PRO A 251 -5.95 -6.09 20.50
CA PRO A 251 -4.71 -5.64 21.12
C PRO A 251 -3.80 -4.94 20.12
N THR A 252 -3.16 -3.86 20.57
CA THR A 252 -2.26 -3.06 19.75
C THR A 252 -0.83 -3.57 19.89
N PRO A 253 -0.09 -3.82 18.79
CA PRO A 253 1.28 -4.30 18.80
C PRO A 253 2.28 -3.16 19.04
N LEU A 254 2.08 -2.37 20.08
CA LEU A 254 3.02 -1.35 20.54
C LEU A 254 3.85 -1.90 21.69
N SER A 255 5.15 -1.68 21.63
CA SER A 255 6.09 -1.85 22.74
C SER A 255 6.60 -0.49 23.21
N TYR A 256 7.02 -0.40 24.48
CA TYR A 256 7.53 0.84 25.03
C TYR A 256 8.98 0.62 25.46
N GLU A 257 9.88 1.46 24.95
CA GLU A 257 11.30 1.49 25.32
C GLU A 257 11.68 2.94 25.60
N ASP A 258 12.26 3.21 26.77
CA ASP A 258 12.69 4.54 27.22
C ASP A 258 11.60 5.63 27.09
N GLY A 259 10.35 5.25 27.35
CA GLY A 259 9.19 6.15 27.26
C GLY A 259 8.67 6.39 25.84
N GLN A 260 9.30 5.82 24.82
CA GLN A 260 8.88 5.91 23.43
C GLN A 260 8.07 4.68 23.02
N ALA A 261 6.95 4.90 22.35
CA ALA A 261 6.15 3.83 21.73
C ALA A 261 6.79 3.38 20.42
N TRP A 262 6.93 2.07 20.26
CA TRP A 262 7.43 1.43 19.04
C TRP A 262 6.38 0.51 18.47
N PHE A 263 6.05 0.73 17.22
CA PHE A 263 5.19 -0.17 16.46
C PHE A 263 6.03 -1.25 15.77
N LYS A 264 5.78 -2.51 16.11
CA LYS A 264 6.40 -3.65 15.44
C LYS A 264 5.58 -3.99 14.21
N THR A 265 6.13 -3.73 13.03
CA THR A 265 5.47 -4.01 11.76
C THR A 265 5.49 -5.50 11.43
N SER A 266 4.82 -5.91 10.36
CA SER A 266 4.99 -7.24 9.74
C SER A 266 6.01 -7.21 8.59
N ASP A 267 6.70 -6.10 8.37
CA ASP A 267 7.65 -5.94 7.26
C ASP A 267 9.07 -6.22 7.72
N LEU A 268 9.84 -6.83 6.84
CA LEU A 268 11.28 -7.08 7.02
C LEU A 268 12.07 -6.02 6.26
N GLY A 269 13.19 -5.63 6.82
CA GLY A 269 14.07 -4.64 6.18
C GLY A 269 15.51 -4.76 6.62
N GLU A 270 16.33 -4.01 5.92
CA GLU A 270 17.75 -3.82 6.21
C GLU A 270 18.12 -2.35 6.03
N THR A 271 19.14 -1.90 6.75
CA THR A 271 19.76 -0.61 6.50
C THR A 271 20.89 -0.81 5.50
N THR A 272 20.85 -0.09 4.41
CA THR A 272 21.87 -0.13 3.36
C THR A 272 23.15 0.58 3.81
N GLU A 273 24.25 0.48 3.06
CA GLU A 273 25.54 1.10 3.40
C GLU A 273 25.46 2.64 3.47
N ASP A 274 24.57 3.25 2.69
CA ASP A 274 24.31 4.70 2.70
C ASP A 274 23.30 5.14 3.78
N GLY A 275 22.86 4.20 4.64
CA GLY A 275 21.97 4.47 5.77
C GLY A 275 20.47 4.49 5.42
N THR A 276 20.08 4.17 4.19
CA THR A 276 18.68 4.13 3.77
C THR A 276 18.01 2.81 4.19
N LEU A 277 16.69 2.87 4.41
CA LEU A 277 15.88 1.69 4.68
C LEU A 277 15.53 0.99 3.37
N LYS A 278 15.84 -0.29 3.27
CA LYS A 278 15.40 -1.18 2.20
C LYS A 278 14.43 -2.22 2.76
N ILE A 279 13.24 -2.27 2.20
CA ILE A 279 12.22 -3.27 2.55
C ILE A 279 12.57 -4.56 1.81
N THR A 280 12.79 -5.66 2.55
CA THR A 280 13.20 -6.95 1.98
C THR A 280 12.06 -7.96 1.89
N GLY A 281 10.89 -7.68 2.48
CA GLY A 281 9.71 -8.54 2.40
C GLY A 281 8.77 -8.37 3.58
N ARG A 282 7.90 -9.38 3.77
CA ARG A 282 6.99 -9.47 4.91
C ARG A 282 7.18 -10.80 5.64
N VAL A 283 6.95 -10.80 6.95
CA VAL A 283 6.97 -12.02 7.75
C VAL A 283 5.94 -13.03 7.22
N ASP A 284 4.76 -12.55 6.82
CA ASP A 284 3.66 -13.36 6.31
C ASP A 284 3.94 -13.94 4.90
N ASP A 285 4.87 -13.34 4.15
CA ASP A 285 5.31 -13.82 2.83
C ASP A 285 6.46 -14.85 2.94
N ILE A 286 6.92 -15.16 4.16
CA ILE A 286 7.91 -16.20 4.36
C ILE A 286 7.21 -17.55 4.58
N ILE A 287 7.43 -18.46 3.66
CA ILE A 287 6.94 -19.84 3.75
C ILE A 287 8.06 -20.80 4.14
N LYS A 288 7.67 -21.99 4.61
CA LYS A 288 8.61 -23.11 4.81
C LYS A 288 8.41 -24.14 3.71
N SER A 289 9.38 -24.23 2.79
CA SER A 289 9.39 -25.22 1.72
C SER A 289 10.53 -26.21 1.97
N GLY A 290 10.20 -27.46 2.26
CA GLY A 290 11.20 -28.48 2.60
C GLY A 290 12.10 -28.14 3.80
N GLY A 291 11.56 -27.42 4.79
CA GLY A 291 12.32 -26.95 5.96
C GLY A 291 13.11 -25.67 5.75
N VAL A 292 13.21 -25.16 4.52
CA VAL A 292 13.90 -23.91 4.18
C VAL A 292 12.91 -22.75 4.20
N LYS A 293 13.31 -21.61 4.77
CA LYS A 293 12.54 -20.35 4.69
C LYS A 293 12.67 -19.76 3.28
N VAL A 294 11.56 -19.53 2.62
CA VAL A 294 11.48 -18.92 1.28
C VAL A 294 10.66 -17.64 1.35
N ASN A 295 11.22 -16.55 0.88
CA ASN A 295 10.52 -15.28 0.76
C ASN A 295 9.81 -15.23 -0.60
N LEU A 296 8.47 -15.23 -0.59
CA LEU A 296 7.66 -15.21 -1.81
C LEU A 296 7.88 -13.93 -2.64
N ARG A 297 8.18 -12.81 -1.99
CA ARG A 297 8.48 -11.56 -2.69
C ARG A 297 9.78 -11.66 -3.49
N ALA A 298 10.84 -12.24 -2.92
CA ALA A 298 12.08 -12.47 -3.65
C ALA A 298 11.86 -13.36 -4.87
N VAL A 299 10.92 -14.31 -4.78
CA VAL A 299 10.51 -15.14 -5.92
C VAL A 299 9.80 -14.31 -6.99
N GLU A 300 8.91 -13.38 -6.59
CA GLU A 300 8.25 -12.45 -7.52
C GLU A 300 9.28 -11.57 -8.23
N GLU A 301 10.22 -10.98 -7.49
CA GLU A 301 11.30 -10.15 -8.06
C GLU A 301 12.18 -10.92 -9.03
N ALA A 302 12.57 -12.15 -8.70
CA ALA A 302 13.33 -13.01 -9.60
C ALA A 302 12.55 -13.37 -10.88
N ALA A 303 11.24 -13.61 -10.79
CA ALA A 303 10.40 -13.88 -11.94
C ALA A 303 10.21 -12.65 -12.84
N LEU A 304 10.04 -11.46 -12.23
CA LEU A 304 9.91 -10.18 -12.96
C LEU A 304 11.17 -9.83 -13.75
N SER A 305 12.36 -10.12 -13.22
CA SER A 305 13.64 -9.85 -13.90
C SER A 305 13.79 -10.60 -15.23
N LEU A 306 12.98 -11.63 -15.48
CA LEU A 306 12.93 -12.42 -16.71
C LEU A 306 11.93 -11.87 -17.74
N GLY A 307 11.36 -10.70 -17.52
CA GLY A 307 10.36 -10.11 -18.40
C GLY A 307 8.99 -10.76 -18.28
N ALA A 308 8.71 -11.49 -17.20
CA ALA A 308 7.35 -11.85 -16.84
C ALA A 308 6.55 -10.56 -16.63
N GLY A 309 5.28 -10.54 -17.05
CA GLY A 309 4.34 -9.49 -16.69
C GLY A 309 4.09 -9.48 -15.17
N MET A 310 2.97 -8.97 -14.72
CA MET A 310 2.62 -9.03 -13.30
C MET A 310 2.67 -10.48 -12.80
N VAL A 311 3.28 -10.70 -11.62
CA VAL A 311 3.47 -12.03 -11.01
C VAL A 311 2.97 -12.01 -9.58
N CYS A 312 2.31 -13.09 -9.17
CA CYS A 312 1.96 -13.33 -7.77
C CYS A 312 2.51 -14.69 -7.32
N ALA A 313 3.42 -14.69 -6.37
CA ALA A 313 3.92 -15.90 -5.72
C ALA A 313 3.02 -16.27 -4.53
N LEU A 314 2.65 -17.53 -4.45
CA LEU A 314 1.73 -18.07 -3.44
C LEU A 314 2.31 -19.34 -2.79
N ALA A 315 1.98 -19.55 -1.52
CA ALA A 315 2.23 -20.81 -0.87
C ALA A 315 1.08 -21.78 -1.12
N LEU A 316 1.33 -22.95 -1.65
CA LEU A 316 0.36 -24.05 -1.72
C LEU A 316 0.79 -25.20 -0.84
N PRO A 317 -0.16 -25.93 -0.23
CA PRO A 317 0.16 -27.12 0.55
C PRO A 317 0.85 -28.20 -0.31
N ASP A 318 1.82 -28.90 0.27
CA ASP A 318 2.54 -29.98 -0.36
C ASP A 318 2.78 -31.12 0.64
N PRO A 319 2.43 -32.38 0.32
CA PRO A 319 2.59 -33.49 1.23
C PRO A 319 4.04 -33.77 1.62
N THR A 320 5.00 -33.49 0.74
CA THR A 320 6.44 -33.77 0.93
C THR A 320 7.18 -32.59 1.52
N TRP A 321 6.83 -31.37 1.07
CA TRP A 321 7.55 -30.13 1.38
C TRP A 321 6.84 -29.27 2.44
N GLY A 322 5.66 -29.71 2.93
CA GLY A 322 4.78 -28.91 3.77
C GLY A 322 4.10 -27.81 2.97
N GLN A 323 4.89 -26.92 2.39
CA GLN A 323 4.45 -25.90 1.45
C GLN A 323 5.41 -25.83 0.26
N HIS A 324 4.90 -25.45 -0.91
CA HIS A 324 5.70 -25.16 -2.07
C HIS A 324 5.31 -23.83 -2.70
N VAL A 325 6.23 -23.25 -3.46
CA VAL A 325 6.01 -22.01 -4.22
C VAL A 325 5.16 -22.31 -5.45
N ALA A 326 4.10 -21.53 -5.63
CA ALA A 326 3.31 -21.47 -6.84
C ALA A 326 3.35 -20.06 -7.43
N LEU A 327 3.44 -19.92 -8.75
CA LEU A 327 3.41 -18.65 -9.46
C LEU A 327 2.13 -18.54 -10.28
N LEU A 328 1.41 -17.43 -10.12
CA LEU A 328 0.40 -16.95 -11.04
C LEU A 328 1.01 -15.82 -11.86
N VAL A 329 1.05 -15.96 -13.19
CA VAL A 329 1.74 -15.06 -14.10
C VAL A 329 0.72 -14.43 -15.05
N GLU A 330 0.68 -13.10 -15.11
CA GLU A 330 -0.17 -12.36 -16.04
C GLU A 330 0.49 -12.27 -17.40
N ARG A 331 -0.28 -12.56 -18.44
CA ARG A 331 0.11 -12.42 -19.85
C ARG A 331 -1.08 -12.07 -20.73
N ASP A 332 -0.89 -11.13 -21.63
CA ASP A 332 -1.92 -10.73 -22.60
C ASP A 332 -2.33 -11.89 -23.51
N ASP A 333 -1.35 -12.66 -24.00
CA ASP A 333 -1.52 -13.90 -24.75
C ASP A 333 -1.34 -15.09 -23.80
N VAL A 334 -2.41 -15.73 -23.43
CA VAL A 334 -2.32 -16.97 -22.64
C VAL A 334 -1.67 -18.05 -23.53
N PRO A 335 -0.48 -18.56 -23.13
CA PRO A 335 0.28 -19.47 -23.97
C PRO A 335 -0.48 -20.77 -24.26
N THR A 336 -0.22 -21.39 -25.41
CA THR A 336 -0.64 -22.78 -25.68
C THR A 336 -0.04 -23.76 -24.68
N LEU A 337 -0.56 -24.97 -24.55
CA LEU A 337 -0.13 -25.93 -23.53
C LEU A 337 1.39 -26.19 -23.59
N SER A 338 1.97 -26.37 -24.79
CA SER A 338 3.41 -26.57 -24.99
C SER A 338 4.24 -25.34 -24.65
N GLN A 339 3.73 -24.14 -24.90
CA GLN A 339 4.38 -22.88 -24.55
C GLN A 339 4.32 -22.65 -23.03
N LYS A 340 3.19 -23.01 -22.37
CA LYS A 340 3.07 -22.94 -20.90
C LYS A 340 4.12 -23.79 -20.21
N GLU A 341 4.33 -25.02 -20.68
CA GLU A 341 5.33 -25.91 -20.13
C GLU A 341 6.75 -25.37 -20.26
N LYS A 342 7.09 -24.85 -21.45
CA LYS A 342 8.40 -24.22 -21.69
C LYS A 342 8.61 -23.00 -20.78
N CYS A 343 7.70 -22.04 -20.78
CA CYS A 343 7.79 -20.84 -19.95
C CYS A 343 7.84 -21.16 -18.45
N ALA A 344 7.05 -22.14 -17.99
CA ALA A 344 7.07 -22.55 -16.59
C ALA A 344 8.41 -23.17 -16.18
N ARG A 345 9.02 -23.98 -17.04
CA ARG A 345 10.36 -24.53 -16.80
C ARG A 345 11.43 -23.44 -16.75
N GLU A 346 11.42 -22.51 -17.70
CA GLU A 346 12.34 -21.36 -17.74
C GLU A 346 12.24 -20.51 -16.47
N LEU A 347 11.02 -20.14 -16.05
CA LEU A 347 10.76 -19.41 -14.81
C LEU A 347 11.27 -20.18 -13.58
N ARG A 348 10.97 -21.48 -13.53
CA ARG A 348 11.43 -22.32 -12.42
C ARG A 348 12.96 -22.40 -12.35
N GLU A 349 13.62 -22.63 -13.49
CA GLU A 349 15.08 -22.76 -13.55
C GLU A 349 15.76 -21.46 -13.12
N ALA A 350 15.29 -20.33 -13.60
CA ALA A 350 15.86 -19.06 -13.24
C ALA A 350 15.65 -18.69 -11.76
N VAL A 351 14.45 -18.93 -11.21
CA VAL A 351 14.22 -18.74 -9.76
C VAL A 351 15.11 -19.68 -8.94
N ARG A 352 15.29 -20.93 -9.40
CA ARG A 352 16.17 -21.89 -8.73
C ARG A 352 17.63 -21.43 -8.74
N ASP A 353 18.11 -20.94 -9.87
CA ASP A 353 19.51 -20.53 -10.04
C ASP A 353 19.83 -19.30 -9.21
N TYR A 354 18.83 -18.44 -8.95
CA TYR A 354 18.98 -17.23 -8.15
C TYR A 354 18.73 -17.44 -6.65
N LEU A 355 17.70 -18.24 -6.28
CA LEU A 355 17.22 -18.38 -4.88
C LEU A 355 17.33 -19.80 -4.32
N GLY A 356 17.75 -20.75 -5.13
CA GLY A 356 17.86 -22.16 -4.75
C GLY A 356 16.59 -22.99 -4.96
N ASP A 357 16.72 -24.31 -4.77
CA ASP A 357 15.70 -25.31 -5.15
C ASP A 357 14.41 -25.22 -4.31
N ALA A 358 14.51 -24.76 -3.06
CA ALA A 358 13.38 -24.58 -2.17
C ALA A 358 12.44 -23.45 -2.63
N ALA A 359 12.98 -22.43 -3.25
CA ALA A 359 12.26 -21.27 -3.80
C ALA A 359 11.72 -21.53 -5.22
N ALA A 360 12.27 -22.53 -5.93
CA ALA A 360 11.89 -22.85 -7.29
C ALA A 360 10.41 -23.25 -7.40
N PRO A 361 9.57 -22.56 -8.17
CA PRO A 361 8.15 -22.82 -8.22
C PRO A 361 7.86 -24.24 -8.71
N ARG A 362 6.95 -24.94 -8.02
CA ARG A 362 6.49 -26.30 -8.37
C ARG A 362 5.16 -26.28 -9.11
N THR A 363 4.49 -25.13 -9.09
CA THR A 363 3.25 -24.87 -9.82
C THR A 363 3.39 -23.53 -10.51
N VAL A 364 3.10 -23.45 -11.79
CA VAL A 364 3.04 -22.19 -12.56
C VAL A 364 1.74 -22.18 -13.37
N ALA A 365 0.95 -21.15 -13.20
CA ALA A 365 -0.27 -20.92 -13.96
C ALA A 365 -0.23 -19.55 -14.65
N PHE A 366 -0.86 -19.45 -15.82
CA PHE A 366 -0.92 -18.24 -16.62
C PHE A 366 -2.35 -17.72 -16.68
N THR A 367 -2.51 -16.42 -16.52
CA THR A 367 -3.81 -15.74 -16.58
C THR A 367 -3.72 -14.48 -17.44
N ARG A 368 -4.85 -13.99 -17.92
CA ARG A 368 -4.91 -12.68 -18.58
C ARG A 368 -4.88 -11.53 -17.61
N GLN A 369 -5.30 -11.76 -16.37
CA GLN A 369 -5.35 -10.73 -15.36
C GLN A 369 -5.22 -11.34 -13.97
N ILE A 370 -4.28 -10.81 -13.19
CA ILE A 370 -4.17 -11.09 -11.76
C ILE A 370 -5.18 -10.19 -11.02
N PRO A 371 -5.98 -10.75 -10.09
CA PRO A 371 -6.95 -9.95 -9.36
C PRO A 371 -6.26 -8.90 -8.48
N LEU A 372 -6.83 -7.68 -8.52
CA LEU A 372 -6.35 -6.55 -7.76
C LEU A 372 -7.41 -6.08 -6.77
N THR A 373 -6.96 -5.57 -5.63
CA THR A 373 -7.81 -4.85 -4.67
C THR A 373 -8.23 -3.48 -5.24
N SER A 374 -9.17 -2.80 -4.57
CA SER A 374 -9.57 -1.43 -4.91
C SER A 374 -8.41 -0.41 -4.91
N LEU A 375 -7.31 -0.73 -4.24
CA LEU A 375 -6.06 0.05 -4.25
C LEU A 375 -5.08 -0.37 -5.36
N GLY A 376 -5.46 -1.29 -6.26
CA GLY A 376 -4.56 -1.78 -7.30
C GLY A 376 -3.42 -2.68 -6.80
N LYS A 377 -3.49 -3.19 -5.57
CA LYS A 377 -2.57 -4.22 -5.06
C LYS A 377 -3.09 -5.60 -5.46
N VAL A 378 -2.18 -6.56 -5.60
CA VAL A 378 -2.58 -7.97 -5.82
C VAL A 378 -3.47 -8.46 -4.66
N ASP A 379 -4.67 -8.91 -5.00
CA ASP A 379 -5.54 -9.62 -4.05
C ASP A 379 -5.08 -11.08 -3.96
N ARG A 380 -4.23 -11.37 -2.97
CA ARG A 380 -3.65 -12.72 -2.78
C ARG A 380 -4.69 -13.78 -2.46
N THR A 381 -5.84 -13.40 -1.90
CA THR A 381 -6.94 -14.33 -1.62
C THR A 381 -7.62 -14.75 -2.91
N LEU A 382 -8.00 -13.80 -3.75
CA LEU A 382 -8.56 -14.09 -5.07
C LEU A 382 -7.54 -14.74 -6.01
N ALA A 383 -6.27 -14.33 -5.98
CA ALA A 383 -5.19 -14.96 -6.74
C ALA A 383 -5.00 -16.44 -6.34
N ARG A 384 -5.11 -16.76 -5.04
CA ARG A 384 -5.09 -18.15 -4.54
C ARG A 384 -6.30 -18.96 -5.03
N GLN A 385 -7.49 -18.38 -5.07
CA GLN A 385 -8.66 -19.02 -5.63
C GLN A 385 -8.46 -19.30 -7.11
N GLN A 386 -8.01 -18.30 -7.86
CA GLN A 386 -7.77 -18.39 -9.30
C GLN A 386 -6.75 -19.47 -9.66
N ILE A 387 -5.61 -19.53 -8.98
CA ILE A 387 -4.61 -20.58 -9.25
C ILE A 387 -5.13 -21.98 -8.91
N ASN A 388 -5.93 -22.12 -7.83
CA ASN A 388 -6.56 -23.39 -7.48
C ASN A 388 -7.59 -23.83 -8.53
N ASP A 389 -8.33 -22.89 -9.13
CA ASP A 389 -9.26 -23.18 -10.23
C ASP A 389 -8.52 -23.66 -11.47
N LEU A 390 -7.43 -22.98 -11.85
CA LEU A 390 -6.58 -23.39 -12.97
C LEU A 390 -5.95 -24.76 -12.76
N ILE A 391 -5.55 -25.09 -11.52
CA ILE A 391 -5.06 -26.44 -11.16
C ILE A 391 -6.18 -27.50 -11.35
N ARG A 392 -7.40 -27.21 -10.90
CA ARG A 392 -8.55 -28.13 -11.05
C ARG A 392 -8.92 -28.36 -12.49
N GLN A 393 -8.77 -27.35 -13.33
CA GLN A 393 -9.03 -27.41 -14.79
C GLN A 393 -7.91 -28.13 -15.56
N GLY A 394 -6.78 -28.47 -14.91
CA GLY A 394 -5.60 -29.01 -15.59
C GLY A 394 -4.80 -27.97 -16.39
N ASP A 395 -5.05 -26.68 -16.14
CA ASP A 395 -4.47 -25.55 -16.87
C ASP A 395 -3.25 -24.91 -16.16
N ALA A 396 -2.70 -25.59 -15.17
CA ALA A 396 -1.47 -25.22 -14.48
C ALA A 396 -0.37 -26.25 -14.73
N TRP A 397 0.85 -25.78 -15.00
CA TRP A 397 2.03 -26.63 -15.00
C TRP A 397 2.36 -27.04 -13.58
N ARG A 398 2.68 -28.33 -13.39
CA ARG A 398 3.08 -28.90 -12.08
C ARG A 398 4.28 -29.83 -12.27
N ARG A 399 5.22 -29.77 -11.33
CA ARG A 399 6.37 -30.70 -11.26
C ARG A 399 6.09 -31.85 -10.33
#